data_d3834aac891718c4b09c6a217b51cea4
#
_entry.id   d3834aac891718c4b09c6a217b51cea4
#
_cell.length_a   1.000
_cell.length_b   1.000
_cell.length_c   1.000
_cell.angle_alpha   90.00
_cell.angle_beta   90.00
_cell.angle_gamma   90.00
#
_symmetry.space_group_name_H-M   'P 1'
#
loop_
_entity.id
_entity.type
_entity.pdbx_description
1 polymer ?
#
loop_
_entity_poly.entity_id
_entity_poly.type
_entity_poly.pdbx_seq_one_letter_code
_entity_poly.pdbx_strand_id
1 'polypeptide(L)'
;MPYTLKDMARDVLALMDELKIDSAHLVGASMGGMIAQILAAKHKKRVRSLTSIMSSNTSPGLPGAKLDVLLKLARRPTPFNREAAIRYTMRMNRLIGSPAYPMDE
;
A
#
# COMPACT_ATOMS: atom_id res chain seq x y z
N MET A 1 16.84 3.86 14.34
CA MET A 1 15.65 2.99 14.37
C MET A 1 15.00 2.94 13.02
N PRO A 2 14.63 1.77 12.54
CA PRO A 2 13.92 1.72 11.26
C PRO A 2 12.57 2.43 11.35
N TYR A 3 12.18 3.05 10.26
CA TYR A 3 10.91 3.75 10.13
C TYR A 3 9.79 2.73 9.96
N THR A 4 8.85 2.72 10.90
CA THR A 4 7.83 1.67 11.00
C THR A 4 6.49 2.11 10.38
N LEU A 5 5.57 1.13 10.21
CA LEU A 5 4.21 1.44 9.79
C LEU A 5 3.50 2.35 10.80
N LYS A 6 3.82 2.23 12.07
CA LYS A 6 3.27 3.12 13.11
C LYS A 6 3.76 4.56 12.93
N ASP A 7 5.01 4.73 12.51
CA ASP A 7 5.56 6.05 12.21
C ASP A 7 4.87 6.64 11.00
N MET A 8 4.61 5.84 9.96
CA MET A 8 3.86 6.26 8.79
C MET A 8 2.43 6.67 9.13
N ALA A 9 1.79 5.93 10.04
CA ALA A 9 0.44 6.28 10.52
C ALA A 9 0.46 7.62 11.26
N ARG A 10 1.48 7.89 12.06
CA ARG A 10 1.64 9.19 12.73
C ARG A 10 1.82 10.32 11.73
N ASP A 11 2.53 10.07 10.63
CA ASP A 11 2.69 11.06 9.57
C ASP A 11 1.35 11.41 8.93
N VAL A 12 0.48 10.42 8.72
CA VAL A 12 -0.87 10.65 8.19
C VAL A 12 -1.67 11.53 9.17
N LEU A 13 -1.59 11.22 10.47
CA LEU A 13 -2.26 12.04 11.49
C LEU A 13 -1.74 13.47 11.50
N ALA A 14 -0.42 13.64 11.40
CA ALA A 14 0.19 14.97 11.35
C ALA A 14 -0.29 15.74 10.12
N LEU A 15 -0.41 15.09 8.97
CA LEU A 15 -0.95 15.70 7.77
C LEU A 15 -2.42 16.10 7.94
N MET A 16 -3.23 15.23 8.54
CA MET A 16 -4.63 15.55 8.83
C MET A 16 -4.73 16.77 9.76
N ASP A 17 -3.89 16.83 10.78
CA ASP A 17 -3.85 17.97 11.72
C ASP A 17 -3.45 19.26 10.99
N GLU A 18 -2.44 19.20 10.14
CA GLU A 18 -1.99 20.35 9.36
C GLU A 18 -3.10 20.86 8.42
N LEU A 19 -3.85 19.96 7.82
CA LEU A 19 -4.96 20.29 6.92
C LEU A 19 -6.26 20.57 7.68
N LYS A 20 -6.26 20.50 9.01
CA LYS A 20 -7.43 20.71 9.88
C LYS A 20 -8.58 19.72 9.57
N ILE A 21 -8.22 18.48 9.28
CA ILE A 21 -9.17 17.39 9.05
C ILE A 21 -9.34 16.61 10.35
N ASP A 22 -10.51 16.70 10.99
CA ASP A 22 -10.77 16.01 12.26
C ASP A 22 -10.89 14.51 12.07
N SER A 23 -11.64 14.09 11.05
CA SER A 23 -11.84 12.68 10.74
C SER A 23 -12.01 12.50 9.24
N ALA A 24 -11.72 11.30 8.75
CA ALA A 24 -11.76 11.01 7.32
C ALA A 24 -12.18 9.58 7.05
N HIS A 25 -12.71 9.35 5.87
CA HIS A 25 -12.84 8.02 5.30
C HIS A 25 -11.47 7.62 4.76
N LEU A 26 -11.00 6.44 5.13
CA LEU A 26 -9.68 5.97 4.70
C LEU A 26 -9.81 4.85 3.68
N VAL A 27 -9.09 5.00 2.57
CA VAL A 27 -8.94 3.96 1.55
C VAL A 27 -7.45 3.69 1.43
N GLY A 28 -7.03 2.48 1.72
CA GLY A 28 -5.63 2.10 1.63
C GLY A 28 -5.44 0.83 0.84
N ALA A 29 -4.46 0.85 -0.06
CA ALA A 29 -4.10 -0.31 -0.87
C ALA A 29 -2.75 -0.85 -0.42
N SER A 30 -2.61 -2.17 -0.33
CA SER A 30 -1.37 -2.86 0.02
C SER A 30 -0.82 -2.34 1.37
N MET A 31 0.39 -1.81 1.41
CA MET A 31 0.98 -1.22 2.62
C MET A 31 0.14 -0.05 3.15
N GLY A 32 -0.48 0.74 2.26
CA GLY A 32 -1.41 1.79 2.66
C GLY A 32 -2.62 1.27 3.41
N GLY A 33 -3.09 0.06 3.06
CA GLY A 33 -4.14 -0.63 3.81
C GLY A 33 -3.71 -1.00 5.22
N MET A 34 -2.46 -1.41 5.38
CA MET A 34 -1.90 -1.73 6.71
C MET A 34 -1.81 -0.48 7.59
N ILE A 35 -1.38 0.64 7.02
CA ILE A 35 -1.31 1.93 7.70
C ILE A 35 -2.72 2.37 8.11
N ALA A 36 -3.70 2.27 7.21
CA ALA A 36 -5.08 2.63 7.49
C ALA A 36 -5.69 1.78 8.61
N GLN A 37 -5.35 0.49 8.66
CA GLN A 37 -5.80 -0.40 9.75
C GLN A 37 -5.24 0.03 11.11
N ILE A 38 -3.98 0.45 11.15
CA ILE A 38 -3.37 0.96 12.39
C ILE A 38 -4.12 2.22 12.86
N LEU A 39 -4.43 3.12 11.94
CA LEU A 39 -5.20 4.32 12.26
C LEU A 39 -6.59 3.98 12.78
N ALA A 40 -7.29 3.06 12.13
CA ALA A 40 -8.61 2.64 12.55
C ALA A 40 -8.60 1.96 13.92
N ALA A 41 -7.58 1.19 14.23
CA ALA A 41 -7.46 0.48 15.50
C ALA A 41 -7.06 1.39 16.66
N LYS A 42 -6.16 2.33 16.44
CA LYS A 42 -5.57 3.15 17.50
C LYS A 42 -6.12 4.57 17.58
N HIS A 43 -6.72 5.06 16.50
CA HIS A 43 -7.22 6.43 16.40
C HIS A 43 -8.64 6.45 15.83
N LYS A 44 -9.53 5.70 16.46
CA LYS A 44 -10.90 5.48 16.00
C LYS A 44 -11.69 6.77 15.75
N LYS A 45 -11.44 7.79 16.55
CA LYS A 45 -12.13 9.07 16.41
C LYS A 45 -11.75 9.83 15.15
N ARG A 46 -10.61 9.49 14.57
CA ARG A 46 -10.09 10.15 13.36
C ARG A 46 -10.50 9.41 12.08
N VAL A 47 -11.07 8.21 12.19
CA VAL A 47 -11.41 7.35 11.05
C VAL A 47 -12.92 7.13 11.01
N ARG A 48 -13.54 7.61 9.94
CA ARG A 48 -14.99 7.48 9.74
C ARG A 48 -15.36 6.14 9.11
N SER A 49 -14.54 5.64 8.22
CA SER A 49 -14.66 4.32 7.62
C SER A 49 -13.30 3.87 7.10
N LEU A 50 -13.15 2.56 6.89
CA LEU A 50 -11.92 1.96 6.40
C LEU A 50 -12.23 1.05 5.22
N THR A 51 -11.55 1.28 4.10
CA THR A 51 -11.55 0.37 2.95
C THR A 51 -10.11 -0.11 2.75
N SER A 52 -9.91 -1.41 2.86
CA SER A 52 -8.58 -2.03 2.72
C SER A 52 -8.56 -2.89 1.46
N ILE A 53 -7.64 -2.58 0.56
CA ILE A 53 -7.53 -3.24 -0.75
C ILE A 53 -6.17 -3.94 -0.83
N MET A 54 -6.16 -5.21 -1.22
CA MET A 54 -4.94 -6.01 -1.38
C MET A 54 -4.03 -5.93 -0.15
N SER A 55 -4.61 -6.02 1.03
CA SER A 55 -3.87 -5.84 2.28
C SER A 55 -4.26 -6.91 3.30
N SER A 56 -3.49 -6.97 4.38
CA SER A 56 -3.75 -7.87 5.49
C SER A 56 -3.36 -7.19 6.80
N ASN A 57 -3.71 -7.81 7.91
CA ASN A 57 -3.26 -7.38 9.23
C ASN A 57 -1.91 -8.00 9.62
N THR A 58 -1.26 -8.71 8.69
CA THR A 58 0.03 -9.39 8.89
C THR A 58 0.02 -10.45 10.00
N SER A 59 -1.16 -10.99 10.34
CA SER A 59 -1.25 -12.07 11.33
C SER A 59 -0.51 -13.32 10.87
N PRO A 60 0.16 -14.02 11.78
CA PRO A 60 0.82 -15.29 11.44
C PRO A 60 -0.16 -16.28 10.81
N GLY A 61 0.30 -17.02 9.80
CA GLY A 61 -0.52 -18.02 9.12
C GLY A 61 -1.32 -17.50 7.93
N LEU A 62 -1.38 -16.18 7.70
CA LEU A 62 -1.99 -15.65 6.50
C LEU A 62 -1.04 -15.80 5.31
N PRO A 63 -1.57 -16.10 4.11
CA PRO A 63 -0.71 -16.22 2.93
C PRO A 63 -0.09 -14.86 2.58
N GLY A 64 1.21 -14.89 2.31
CA GLY A 64 1.91 -13.72 1.80
C GLY A 64 1.98 -13.71 0.27
N ALA A 65 2.75 -12.79 -0.28
CA ALA A 65 3.00 -12.75 -1.71
C ALA A 65 3.84 -13.96 -2.13
N LYS A 66 3.60 -14.45 -3.36
CA LYS A 66 4.38 -15.56 -3.92
C LYS A 66 5.84 -15.14 -4.04
N LEU A 67 6.75 -16.09 -3.85
CA LEU A 67 8.19 -15.82 -3.87
C LEU A 67 8.64 -15.21 -5.21
N ASP A 68 8.12 -15.71 -6.33
CA ASP A 68 8.46 -15.19 -7.65
C ASP A 68 8.03 -13.73 -7.81
N VAL A 69 6.88 -13.36 -7.26
CA VAL A 69 6.40 -11.97 -7.25
C VAL A 69 7.33 -11.10 -6.42
N LEU A 70 7.70 -11.56 -5.22
CA LEU A 70 8.62 -10.81 -4.34
C LEU A 70 9.97 -10.56 -5.01
N LEU A 71 10.54 -11.58 -5.67
CA LEU A 71 11.81 -11.47 -6.36
C LEU A 71 11.74 -10.48 -7.51
N LYS A 72 10.64 -10.49 -8.27
CA LYS A 72 10.44 -9.56 -9.39
C LYS A 72 10.20 -8.13 -8.92
N LEU A 73 9.47 -7.94 -7.82
CA LEU A 73 9.24 -6.62 -7.23
C LEU A 73 10.53 -5.97 -6.73
N ALA A 74 11.52 -6.78 -6.32
CA ALA A 74 12.80 -6.28 -5.86
C ALA A 74 13.69 -5.74 -7.00
N ARG A 75 13.38 -6.06 -8.25
CA ARG A 75 14.17 -5.63 -9.41
C ARG A 75 13.72 -4.27 -9.89
N ARG A 76 14.66 -3.35 -10.05
CA ARG A 76 14.42 -2.03 -10.62
C ARG A 76 15.10 -1.91 -11.97
N PRO A 77 14.53 -1.14 -12.92
CA PRO A 77 15.16 -0.95 -14.21
C PRO A 77 16.45 -0.13 -14.10
N THR A 78 17.45 -0.48 -14.90
CA THR A 78 18.71 0.24 -15.01
C THR A 78 19.08 0.32 -16.49
N PRO A 79 19.26 1.50 -17.10
CA PRO A 79 19.06 2.82 -16.51
C PRO A 79 17.59 3.13 -16.23
N PHE A 80 17.36 4.01 -15.26
CA PHE A 80 16.01 4.42 -14.90
C PHE A 80 15.66 5.70 -15.68
N ASN A 81 14.83 5.57 -16.71
CA ASN A 81 14.33 6.69 -17.50
C ASN A 81 12.79 6.54 -17.68
N ARG A 82 12.17 7.50 -18.37
CA ARG A 82 10.72 7.49 -18.52
C ARG A 82 10.19 6.21 -19.19
N GLU A 83 10.80 5.78 -20.28
CA GLU A 83 10.36 4.58 -20.99
C GLU A 83 10.57 3.31 -20.16
N ALA A 84 11.72 3.20 -19.49
CA ALA A 84 11.99 2.08 -18.60
C ALA A 84 11.02 2.06 -17.43
N ALA A 85 10.68 3.22 -16.87
CA ALA A 85 9.71 3.34 -15.78
C ALA A 85 8.31 2.90 -16.23
N ILE A 86 7.88 3.31 -17.42
CA ILE A 86 6.58 2.90 -17.97
C ILE A 86 6.55 1.38 -18.16
N ARG A 87 7.57 0.81 -18.81
CA ARG A 87 7.63 -0.63 -19.03
C ARG A 87 7.68 -1.41 -17.73
N TYR A 88 8.43 -0.92 -16.74
CA TYR A 88 8.49 -1.53 -15.42
C TYR A 88 7.13 -1.52 -14.73
N THR A 89 6.44 -0.38 -14.74
CA THR A 89 5.12 -0.25 -14.12
C THR A 89 4.10 -1.17 -14.78
N MET A 90 4.07 -1.23 -16.11
CA MET A 90 3.18 -2.12 -16.84
C MET A 90 3.46 -3.58 -16.52
N ARG A 91 4.73 -3.96 -16.47
CA ARG A 91 5.14 -5.33 -16.11
C ARG A 91 4.72 -5.69 -14.69
N MET A 92 4.89 -4.76 -13.74
CA MET A 92 4.48 -4.97 -12.36
C MET A 92 2.96 -5.12 -12.25
N ASN A 93 2.20 -4.29 -12.94
CA ASN A 93 0.74 -4.37 -12.93
C ASN A 93 0.25 -5.70 -13.51
N ARG A 94 0.88 -6.21 -14.57
CA ARG A 94 0.54 -7.53 -15.10
C ARG A 94 0.88 -8.65 -14.12
N LEU A 95 2.02 -8.52 -13.43
CA LEU A 95 2.48 -9.51 -12.47
C LEU A 95 1.55 -9.64 -11.27
N ILE A 96 1.06 -8.52 -10.74
CA ILE A 96 0.19 -8.50 -9.56
C ILE A 96 -1.29 -8.59 -9.92
N GLY A 97 -1.64 -8.39 -11.19
CA GLY A 97 -3.02 -8.47 -11.66
C GLY A 97 -3.50 -9.92 -11.77
N SER A 98 -4.82 -10.09 -11.83
CA SER A 98 -5.42 -11.40 -12.04
C SER A 98 -5.40 -11.80 -13.51
N PRO A 99 -4.96 -13.02 -13.87
CA PRO A 99 -5.03 -13.48 -15.25
C PRO A 99 -6.46 -13.61 -15.79
N ALA A 100 -7.47 -13.66 -14.90
CA ALA A 100 -8.87 -13.71 -15.30
C ALA A 100 -9.40 -12.38 -15.84
N TYR A 101 -8.72 -11.29 -15.54
CA TYR A 101 -9.10 -9.93 -15.96
C TYR A 101 -7.94 -9.29 -16.71
N PRO A 102 -7.93 -9.37 -18.05
CA PRO A 102 -6.84 -8.79 -18.85
C PRO A 102 -6.70 -7.30 -18.58
N MET A 103 -5.45 -6.85 -18.51
CA MET A 103 -5.16 -5.44 -18.28
C MET A 103 -5.30 -4.67 -19.60
N ASP A 104 -6.00 -3.53 -19.55
CA ASP A 104 -6.09 -2.58 -20.65
C ASP A 104 -4.88 -1.64 -20.56
N GLU A 105 -4.05 -1.65 -21.58
CA GLU A 105 -2.78 -0.90 -21.59
C GLU A 105 -2.92 0.52 -22.18
#